data_67b7aff44ead62f7fdbb812a63f10712
#
_entry.id   67b7aff44ead62f7fdbb812a63f10712
#
_cell.length_a   1.000
_cell.length_b   1.000
_cell.length_c   1.000
_cell.angle_alpha   90.00
_cell.angle_beta   90.00
_cell.angle_gamma   90.00
#
_symmetry.space_group_name_H-M   'P 1'
#
loop_
_entity.id
_entity.type
_entity.pdbx_description
1 polymer ?
#
loop_
_entity_poly.entity_id
_entity_poly.type
_entity_poly.pdbx_seq_one_letter_code
_entity_poly.pdbx_strand_id
1 'polypeptide(L)'
;MTIAARHADVTTQDIVCDNGMPAFLAYPAGGGPFPTVILMHERYGLVKHTRDQAMRSARDGFAVLAPNFFFRHSDQRILNAGDSRYDMTDPESVELIKAALAAMKKQKVADSKRIAVCGYCQTGRHPLVFAAEVPISAAVVWYGAASKREWEVNKLQPKALDDIVAALPCPAFGAFGETDHIISLDDVQRFRDSLERHKKSYDIHVYKDAPHGWLNDTMPGRYRKPQADAGWAAQQRFLTEVFSGGYDTATIRWQFECASSPSYDFSKNVRLE
;
A
#
# COMPACT_ATOMS: atom_id res chain seq x y z
N MET A 1 2.88 6.85 -23.39
CA MET A 1 3.95 6.11 -22.67
C MET A 1 3.64 4.63 -22.72
N THR A 2 4.58 3.82 -23.20
CA THR A 2 4.40 2.37 -23.29
C THR A 2 4.48 1.79 -21.87
N ILE A 3 3.42 1.12 -21.43
CA ILE A 3 3.44 0.31 -20.18
C ILE A 3 4.62 -0.66 -20.36
N ALA A 4 5.52 -0.73 -19.36
CA ALA A 4 6.63 -1.68 -19.39
C ALA A 4 6.09 -3.09 -19.70
N ALA A 5 6.76 -3.80 -20.62
CA ALA A 5 6.35 -5.14 -20.99
C ALA A 5 6.30 -6.01 -19.72
N ARG A 6 5.18 -6.73 -19.49
CA ARG A 6 5.07 -7.66 -18.36
C ARG A 6 6.13 -8.75 -18.51
N HIS A 7 6.88 -8.97 -17.44
CA HIS A 7 7.82 -10.06 -17.38
C HIS A 7 7.08 -11.38 -17.18
N ALA A 8 7.29 -12.35 -18.09
CA ALA A 8 6.65 -13.66 -17.98
C ALA A 8 7.17 -14.44 -16.77
N ASP A 9 8.50 -14.36 -16.53
CA ASP A 9 9.18 -15.13 -15.50
C ASP A 9 9.56 -14.26 -14.30
N VAL A 10 9.30 -14.77 -13.11
CA VAL A 10 9.58 -14.15 -11.83
C VAL A 10 10.43 -15.07 -10.98
N THR A 11 11.51 -14.55 -10.44
CA THR A 11 12.31 -15.24 -9.41
C THR A 11 11.75 -14.90 -8.03
N THR A 12 11.60 -15.90 -7.18
CA THR A 12 11.12 -15.75 -5.81
C THR A 12 12.07 -16.39 -4.80
N GLN A 13 12.12 -15.84 -3.59
CA GLN A 13 12.94 -16.34 -2.51
C GLN A 13 12.34 -15.96 -1.16
N ASP A 14 12.29 -16.90 -0.22
CA ASP A 14 12.10 -16.57 1.19
C ASP A 14 13.43 -16.12 1.80
N ILE A 15 13.42 -14.98 2.47
CA ILE A 15 14.59 -14.41 3.14
C ILE A 15 14.23 -14.00 4.58
N VAL A 16 15.24 -13.72 5.38
CA VAL A 16 15.07 -13.17 6.73
C VAL A 16 15.85 -11.86 6.82
N CYS A 17 15.19 -10.80 7.26
CA CYS A 17 15.84 -9.52 7.56
C CYS A 17 16.75 -9.63 8.79
N ASP A 18 17.69 -8.70 8.95
CA ASP A 18 18.68 -8.74 10.05
C ASP A 18 18.06 -8.74 11.46
N ASN A 19 16.84 -8.18 11.59
CA ASN A 19 16.07 -8.17 12.83
C ASN A 19 15.24 -9.44 13.07
N GLY A 20 15.44 -10.49 12.27
CA GLY A 20 14.70 -11.76 12.36
C GLY A 20 13.35 -11.77 11.65
N MET A 21 12.93 -10.68 10.99
CA MET A 21 11.66 -10.58 10.28
C MET A 21 11.68 -11.43 8.99
N PRO A 22 10.83 -12.47 8.87
CA PRO A 22 10.70 -13.25 7.64
C PRO A 22 10.12 -12.37 6.52
N ALA A 23 10.56 -12.59 5.29
CA ALA A 23 10.09 -11.85 4.13
C ALA A 23 10.10 -12.70 2.86
N PHE A 24 9.22 -12.37 1.94
CA PHE A 24 9.15 -12.96 0.61
C PHE A 24 9.65 -11.94 -0.41
N LEU A 25 10.71 -12.29 -1.13
CA LEU A 25 11.29 -11.51 -2.21
C LEU A 25 10.81 -12.03 -3.55
N ALA A 26 10.37 -11.13 -4.45
CA ALA A 26 9.99 -11.44 -5.82
C ALA A 26 10.55 -10.37 -6.76
N TYR A 27 11.10 -10.77 -7.92
CA TYR A 27 11.62 -9.84 -8.92
C TYR A 27 11.60 -10.48 -10.31
N PRO A 28 11.63 -9.67 -11.41
CA PRO A 28 11.68 -10.20 -12.76
C PRO A 28 12.93 -11.06 -12.98
N ALA A 29 12.78 -12.19 -13.66
CA ALA A 29 13.93 -13.03 -14.01
C ALA A 29 14.84 -12.30 -15.04
N GLY A 30 16.10 -12.16 -14.69
CA GLY A 30 17.11 -11.47 -15.52
C GLY A 30 16.99 -9.94 -15.50
N GLY A 31 18.12 -9.27 -15.74
CA GLY A 31 18.20 -7.80 -15.75
C GLY A 31 18.28 -7.19 -14.35
N GLY A 32 17.84 -5.92 -14.23
CA GLY A 32 17.91 -5.12 -13.01
C GLY A 32 19.06 -4.10 -13.06
N PRO A 33 19.24 -3.27 -12.01
CA PRO A 33 18.39 -3.21 -10.84
C PRO A 33 16.99 -2.62 -11.13
N PHE A 34 15.96 -3.23 -10.53
CA PHE A 34 14.56 -2.82 -10.68
C PHE A 34 14.15 -1.85 -9.58
N PRO A 35 13.18 -0.94 -9.83
CA PRO A 35 12.60 -0.13 -8.77
C PRO A 35 12.11 -1.01 -7.62
N THR A 36 12.34 -0.55 -6.40
CA THR A 36 12.06 -1.33 -5.18
C THR A 36 10.67 -1.02 -4.63
N VAL A 37 9.90 -2.05 -4.34
CA VAL A 37 8.62 -1.96 -3.64
C VAL A 37 8.68 -2.74 -2.34
N ILE A 38 8.44 -2.07 -1.21
CA ILE A 38 8.13 -2.74 0.05
C ILE A 38 6.61 -2.90 0.10
N LEU A 39 6.15 -4.14 0.11
CA LEU A 39 4.74 -4.49 0.10
C LEU A 39 4.33 -4.95 1.50
N MET A 40 3.55 -4.13 2.19
CA MET A 40 2.97 -4.46 3.48
C MET A 40 1.68 -5.28 3.26
N HIS A 41 1.41 -6.18 4.16
CA HIS A 41 0.26 -7.08 4.06
C HIS A 41 -0.99 -6.49 4.74
N GLU A 42 -2.15 -7.08 4.47
CA GLU A 42 -3.37 -6.84 5.22
C GLU A 42 -3.25 -7.36 6.67
N ARG A 43 -4.35 -7.34 7.43
CA ARG A 43 -4.40 -7.83 8.83
C ARG A 43 -3.98 -9.29 9.04
N TYR A 44 -3.85 -10.06 7.96
CA TYR A 44 -3.62 -11.51 7.99
C TYR A 44 -2.12 -11.91 7.98
N GLY A 45 -1.19 -10.95 7.93
CA GLY A 45 0.24 -11.26 7.84
C GLY A 45 0.69 -11.67 6.43
N LEU A 46 1.83 -12.35 6.35
CA LEU A 46 2.43 -12.79 5.08
C LEU A 46 1.76 -14.08 4.57
N VAL A 47 0.50 -13.98 4.18
CA VAL A 47 -0.30 -15.09 3.62
C VAL A 47 -0.13 -15.21 2.11
N LYS A 48 -0.76 -16.25 1.51
CA LYS A 48 -0.70 -16.53 0.06
C LYS A 48 -1.06 -15.30 -0.78
N HIS A 49 -2.15 -14.59 -0.46
CA HIS A 49 -2.56 -13.39 -1.18
C HIS A 49 -1.44 -12.33 -1.26
N THR A 50 -0.75 -12.07 -0.15
CA THR A 50 0.37 -11.10 -0.11
C THR A 50 1.52 -11.56 -1.02
N ARG A 51 1.85 -12.85 -1.01
CA ARG A 51 2.89 -13.42 -1.89
C ARG A 51 2.48 -13.33 -3.37
N ASP A 52 1.22 -13.59 -3.69
CA ASP A 52 0.69 -13.48 -5.06
C ASP A 52 0.73 -12.02 -5.56
N GLN A 53 0.42 -11.05 -4.71
CA GLN A 53 0.57 -9.62 -5.02
C GLN A 53 2.04 -9.23 -5.26
N ALA A 54 2.98 -9.75 -4.46
CA ALA A 54 4.40 -9.52 -4.67
C ALA A 54 4.87 -10.09 -6.03
N MET A 55 4.44 -11.29 -6.39
CA MET A 55 4.73 -11.87 -7.71
C MET A 55 4.06 -11.10 -8.85
N ARG A 56 2.83 -10.59 -8.65
CA ARG A 56 2.15 -9.75 -9.63
C ARG A 56 2.93 -8.45 -9.88
N SER A 57 3.36 -7.77 -8.81
CA SER A 57 4.20 -6.55 -8.91
C SER A 57 5.55 -6.84 -9.56
N ALA A 58 6.14 -8.00 -9.30
CA ALA A 58 7.39 -8.39 -9.95
C ALA A 58 7.20 -8.58 -11.46
N ARG A 59 6.09 -9.19 -11.92
CA ARG A 59 5.77 -9.26 -13.37
C ARG A 59 5.61 -7.89 -14.00
N ASP A 60 5.22 -6.90 -13.21
CA ASP A 60 5.08 -5.52 -13.65
C ASP A 60 6.41 -4.73 -13.65
N GLY A 61 7.54 -5.39 -13.32
CA GLY A 61 8.89 -4.83 -13.46
C GLY A 61 9.52 -4.29 -12.18
N PHE A 62 9.02 -4.69 -11.01
CA PHE A 62 9.53 -4.23 -9.71
C PHE A 62 10.30 -5.33 -8.97
N ALA A 63 11.32 -4.95 -8.19
CA ALA A 63 11.88 -5.80 -7.13
C ALA A 63 11.07 -5.60 -5.86
N VAL A 64 10.35 -6.63 -5.41
CA VAL A 64 9.35 -6.53 -4.35
C VAL A 64 9.78 -7.34 -3.14
N LEU A 65 9.80 -6.71 -1.97
CA LEU A 65 9.93 -7.41 -0.70
C LEU A 65 8.60 -7.30 0.05
N ALA A 66 8.03 -8.43 0.42
CA ALA A 66 6.86 -8.55 1.29
C ALA A 66 7.27 -9.14 2.64
N PRO A 67 7.65 -8.33 3.64
CA PRO A 67 7.96 -8.79 4.97
C PRO A 67 6.73 -9.21 5.75
N ASN A 68 6.89 -10.12 6.71
CA ASN A 68 5.88 -10.38 7.73
C ASN A 68 5.98 -9.32 8.85
N PHE A 69 5.35 -8.17 8.67
CA PHE A 69 5.38 -7.08 9.66
C PHE A 69 4.79 -7.48 11.02
N PHE A 70 3.98 -8.54 11.06
CA PHE A 70 3.37 -9.04 12.29
C PHE A 70 4.07 -10.31 12.84
N PHE A 71 5.34 -10.52 12.48
CA PHE A 71 6.11 -11.70 12.88
C PHE A 71 6.30 -11.84 14.40
N ARG A 72 6.14 -10.76 15.14
CA ARG A 72 6.19 -10.75 16.61
C ARG A 72 4.90 -11.27 17.27
N HIS A 73 3.81 -11.46 16.48
CA HIS A 73 2.60 -12.07 17.01
C HIS A 73 2.86 -13.52 17.43
N SER A 74 2.45 -13.88 18.64
CA SER A 74 2.78 -15.17 19.27
C SER A 74 2.21 -16.40 18.55
N ASP A 75 1.08 -16.26 17.87
CA ASP A 75 0.46 -17.34 17.09
C ASP A 75 0.14 -16.85 15.66
N GLN A 76 1.03 -17.18 14.74
CA GLN A 76 0.88 -16.81 13.32
C GLN A 76 -0.31 -17.51 12.66
N ARG A 77 -0.70 -18.71 13.12
CA ARG A 77 -1.82 -19.46 12.56
C ARG A 77 -3.14 -18.75 12.83
N ILE A 78 -3.37 -18.31 14.07
CA ILE A 78 -4.57 -17.58 14.47
C ILE A 78 -4.61 -16.19 13.76
N LEU A 79 -3.46 -15.51 13.66
CA LEU A 79 -3.35 -14.25 12.93
C LEU A 79 -3.70 -14.43 11.45
N ASN A 80 -3.12 -15.43 10.80
CA ASN A 80 -3.34 -15.70 9.37
C ASN A 80 -4.78 -16.12 9.05
N ALA A 81 -5.49 -16.75 9.98
CA ALA A 81 -6.91 -17.04 9.90
C ALA A 81 -7.80 -15.78 10.09
N GLY A 82 -7.25 -14.70 10.65
CA GLY A 82 -8.00 -13.49 10.97
C GLY A 82 -8.72 -13.55 12.32
N ASP A 83 -8.44 -14.56 13.13
CA ASP A 83 -9.06 -14.76 14.45
C ASP A 83 -8.35 -13.98 15.56
N SER A 84 -7.23 -13.33 15.23
CA SER A 84 -6.53 -12.40 16.11
C SER A 84 -6.11 -11.12 15.35
N ARG A 85 -5.48 -10.20 16.09
CA ARG A 85 -5.03 -8.92 15.56
C ARG A 85 -3.65 -8.59 16.13
N TYR A 86 -2.84 -7.91 15.33
CA TYR A 86 -1.59 -7.29 15.78
C TYR A 86 -1.70 -5.78 15.64
N ASP A 87 -1.55 -5.06 16.73
CA ASP A 87 -1.64 -3.61 16.77
C ASP A 87 -0.24 -2.98 16.66
N MET A 88 0.28 -2.97 15.42
CA MET A 88 1.55 -2.34 15.10
C MET A 88 1.48 -0.82 15.30
N THR A 89 2.44 -0.25 16.01
CA THR A 89 2.54 1.20 16.22
C THR A 89 3.21 1.88 15.01
N ASP A 90 2.99 3.21 14.87
CA ASP A 90 3.69 3.99 13.84
C ASP A 90 5.22 3.89 13.99
N PRO A 91 5.84 4.09 15.19
CA PRO A 91 7.29 3.93 15.36
C PRO A 91 7.79 2.53 15.03
N GLU A 92 7.05 1.47 15.42
CA GLU A 92 7.40 0.10 15.06
C GLU A 92 7.38 -0.11 13.54
N SER A 93 6.38 0.42 12.85
CA SER A 93 6.30 0.31 11.40
C SER A 93 7.50 0.94 10.69
N VAL A 94 7.95 2.10 11.18
CA VAL A 94 9.15 2.78 10.64
C VAL A 94 10.41 1.94 10.86
N GLU A 95 10.59 1.36 12.06
CA GLU A 95 11.70 0.45 12.37
C GLU A 95 11.71 -0.75 11.41
N LEU A 96 10.56 -1.41 11.24
CA LEU A 96 10.44 -2.61 10.42
C LEU A 96 10.60 -2.33 8.93
N ILE A 97 10.09 -1.21 8.41
CA ILE A 97 10.31 -0.81 7.01
C ILE A 97 11.79 -0.48 6.77
N LYS A 98 12.47 0.18 7.72
CA LYS A 98 13.94 0.41 7.64
C LYS A 98 14.71 -0.91 7.55
N ALA A 99 14.34 -1.92 8.35
CA ALA A 99 14.94 -3.25 8.28
C ALA A 99 14.68 -3.94 6.93
N ALA A 100 13.48 -3.83 6.39
CA ALA A 100 13.13 -4.33 5.06
C ALA A 100 13.97 -3.66 3.95
N LEU A 101 14.13 -2.35 3.99
CA LEU A 101 14.97 -1.61 3.03
C LEU A 101 16.45 -1.97 3.17
N ALA A 102 16.94 -2.21 4.40
CA ALA A 102 18.31 -2.67 4.61
C ALA A 102 18.54 -4.08 3.99
N ALA A 103 17.54 -4.97 4.11
CA ALA A 103 17.57 -6.27 3.43
C ALA A 103 17.56 -6.11 1.89
N MET A 104 16.73 -5.21 1.35
CA MET A 104 16.70 -4.94 -0.10
C MET A 104 18.01 -4.35 -0.63
N LYS A 105 18.68 -3.48 0.11
CA LYS A 105 20.00 -2.93 -0.28
C LYS A 105 21.07 -4.00 -0.49
N LYS A 106 20.93 -5.16 0.15
CA LYS A 106 21.84 -6.32 -0.04
C LYS A 106 21.53 -7.10 -1.33
N GLN A 107 20.36 -6.86 -1.94
CA GLN A 107 19.92 -7.53 -3.15
C GLN A 107 20.38 -6.74 -4.39
N LYS A 108 21.22 -7.35 -5.22
CA LYS A 108 21.75 -6.72 -6.45
C LYS A 108 20.65 -6.34 -7.46
N VAL A 109 19.48 -6.95 -7.35
CA VAL A 109 18.32 -6.73 -8.22
C VAL A 109 17.51 -5.50 -7.84
N ALA A 110 17.76 -4.88 -6.68
CA ALA A 110 16.98 -3.77 -6.13
C ALA A 110 17.66 -2.42 -6.39
N ASP A 111 16.91 -1.46 -6.93
CA ASP A 111 17.34 -0.07 -7.02
C ASP A 111 16.98 0.66 -5.72
N SER A 112 18.01 1.00 -4.96
CA SER A 112 17.85 1.69 -3.67
C SER A 112 17.51 3.19 -3.78
N LYS A 113 17.45 3.75 -5.00
CA LYS A 113 17.09 5.16 -5.24
C LYS A 113 15.64 5.33 -5.65
N ARG A 114 15.01 4.28 -6.22
CA ARG A 114 13.62 4.27 -6.65
C ARG A 114 12.81 3.35 -5.74
N ILE A 115 12.25 3.91 -4.69
CA ILE A 115 11.60 3.15 -3.62
C ILE A 115 10.14 3.58 -3.47
N ALA A 116 9.22 2.63 -3.46
CA ALA A 116 7.84 2.83 -3.00
C ALA A 116 7.52 1.91 -1.82
N VAL A 117 6.63 2.37 -0.94
CA VAL A 117 6.04 1.55 0.12
C VAL A 117 4.54 1.46 -0.15
N CYS A 118 4.02 0.24 -0.20
CA CYS A 118 2.62 -0.07 -0.45
C CYS A 118 1.99 -0.68 0.80
N GLY A 119 0.88 -0.14 1.27
CA GLY A 119 0.13 -0.64 2.42
C GLY A 119 -1.34 -0.90 2.09
N TYR A 120 -1.91 -1.91 2.74
CA TYR A 120 -3.25 -2.42 2.47
C TYR A 120 -4.05 -2.54 3.77
N CYS A 121 -5.32 -2.13 3.78
CA CYS A 121 -6.20 -2.32 4.93
C CYS A 121 -5.56 -1.74 6.21
N GLN A 122 -5.31 -2.57 7.21
CA GLN A 122 -4.71 -2.17 8.49
C GLN A 122 -3.32 -1.53 8.32
N THR A 123 -2.53 -1.95 7.34
CA THR A 123 -1.21 -1.38 7.12
C THR A 123 -1.20 -0.16 6.17
N GLY A 124 -2.34 0.23 5.62
CA GLY A 124 -2.43 1.34 4.65
C GLY A 124 -1.94 2.70 5.16
N ARG A 125 -1.94 2.92 6.47
CA ARG A 125 -1.41 4.14 7.09
C ARG A 125 0.13 4.23 7.00
N HIS A 126 0.81 3.11 7.16
CA HIS A 126 2.25 3.07 7.41
C HIS A 126 3.14 3.52 6.24
N PRO A 127 2.76 3.40 4.95
CA PRO A 127 3.49 4.04 3.86
C PRO A 127 3.61 5.56 4.02
N LEU A 128 2.53 6.22 4.47
CA LEU A 128 2.51 7.67 4.70
C LEU A 128 3.36 8.03 5.92
N VAL A 129 3.22 7.28 7.02
CA VAL A 129 4.03 7.44 8.24
C VAL A 129 5.51 7.33 7.91
N PHE A 130 5.89 6.30 7.16
CA PHE A 130 7.27 6.08 6.77
C PHE A 130 7.81 7.20 5.87
N ALA A 131 7.04 7.59 4.84
CA ALA A 131 7.43 8.64 3.91
C ALA A 131 7.63 10.00 4.60
N ALA A 132 6.84 10.30 5.63
CA ALA A 132 6.97 11.54 6.41
C ALA A 132 8.29 11.63 7.22
N GLU A 133 8.96 10.49 7.46
CA GLU A 133 10.22 10.44 8.22
C GLU A 133 11.43 10.09 7.36
N VAL A 134 11.23 9.29 6.30
CA VAL A 134 12.31 8.77 5.44
C VAL A 134 11.94 9.04 3.99
N PRO A 135 12.77 9.77 3.22
CA PRO A 135 12.50 10.04 1.82
C PRO A 135 12.38 8.75 0.99
N ILE A 136 11.24 8.61 0.31
CA ILE A 136 10.97 7.56 -0.68
C ILE A 136 10.35 8.21 -1.93
N SER A 137 10.22 7.45 -3.01
CA SER A 137 9.68 7.97 -4.28
C SER A 137 8.16 8.05 -4.28
N ALA A 138 7.46 7.14 -3.59
CA ALA A 138 6.00 7.11 -3.52
C ALA A 138 5.46 6.37 -2.29
N ALA A 139 4.33 6.84 -1.76
CA ALA A 139 3.51 6.13 -0.78
C ALA A 139 2.23 5.63 -1.45
N VAL A 140 1.89 4.35 -1.27
CA VAL A 140 0.73 3.71 -1.90
C VAL A 140 -0.21 3.15 -0.83
N VAL A 141 -1.48 3.53 -0.91
CA VAL A 141 -2.54 3.18 0.05
C VAL A 141 -3.68 2.45 -0.65
N TRP A 142 -4.00 1.25 -0.19
CA TRP A 142 -5.18 0.51 -0.61
C TRP A 142 -6.15 0.36 0.57
N TYR A 143 -7.37 0.90 0.41
CA TYR A 143 -8.46 0.84 1.41
C TYR A 143 -7.97 0.93 2.87
N GLY A 144 -7.12 1.94 3.14
CA GLY A 144 -6.53 2.23 4.46
C GLY A 144 -6.31 3.72 4.67
N ALA A 145 -5.72 4.10 5.77
CA ALA A 145 -5.27 5.45 6.14
C ALA A 145 -6.35 6.54 6.28
N ALA A 146 -7.49 6.48 5.61
CA ALA A 146 -8.44 7.60 5.53
C ALA A 146 -9.50 7.63 6.64
N SER A 147 -9.77 6.51 7.34
CA SER A 147 -10.87 6.39 8.30
C SER A 147 -10.78 7.41 9.44
N LYS A 148 -11.90 7.68 10.11
CA LYS A 148 -12.01 8.69 11.19
C LYS A 148 -10.92 8.57 12.24
N ARG A 149 -10.57 7.35 12.65
CA ARG A 149 -9.56 7.10 13.68
C ARG A 149 -8.15 7.58 13.30
N GLU A 150 -7.84 7.67 12.02
CA GLU A 150 -6.50 8.05 11.53
C GLU A 150 -6.18 9.53 11.81
N TRP A 151 -7.21 10.34 12.07
CA TRP A 151 -7.11 11.77 12.38
C TRP A 151 -6.90 12.05 13.87
N GLU A 152 -6.92 11.01 14.70
CA GLU A 152 -6.77 11.12 16.16
C GLU A 152 -5.36 10.68 16.58
N VAL A 153 -4.90 11.23 17.71
CA VAL A 153 -3.62 10.85 18.32
C VAL A 153 -3.89 9.86 19.45
N ASN A 154 -3.16 8.75 19.47
CA ASN A 154 -3.22 7.76 20.54
C ASN A 154 -1.87 7.02 20.67
N LYS A 155 -1.80 6.00 21.54
CA LYS A 155 -0.55 5.25 21.79
C LYS A 155 0.00 4.51 20.58
N LEU A 156 -0.85 4.09 19.64
CA LEU A 156 -0.42 3.38 18.44
C LEU A 156 0.01 4.37 17.34
N GLN A 157 -0.64 5.52 17.29
CA GLN A 157 -0.44 6.57 16.29
C GLN A 157 -0.20 7.92 16.97
N PRO A 158 1.06 8.27 17.27
CA PRO A 158 1.41 9.49 18.01
C PRO A 158 1.25 10.79 17.20
N LYS A 159 0.94 10.70 15.90
CA LYS A 159 0.66 11.83 15.02
C LYS A 159 -0.68 11.64 14.33
N ALA A 160 -1.47 12.69 14.21
CA ALA A 160 -2.68 12.68 13.37
C ALA A 160 -2.31 12.54 11.88
N LEU A 161 -3.23 12.01 11.08
CA LEU A 161 -2.99 11.85 9.64
C LEU A 161 -2.66 13.19 8.95
N ASP A 162 -3.28 14.30 9.39
CA ASP A 162 -3.01 15.63 8.83
C ASP A 162 -1.55 16.07 8.99
N ASP A 163 -0.96 15.81 10.16
CA ASP A 163 0.46 16.11 10.43
C ASP A 163 1.40 15.25 9.57
N ILE A 164 1.02 13.98 9.35
CA ILE A 164 1.77 13.07 8.50
C ILE A 164 1.71 13.54 7.05
N VAL A 165 0.51 13.90 6.56
CA VAL A 165 0.32 14.43 5.21
C VAL A 165 1.11 15.71 5.01
N ALA A 166 1.11 16.63 5.98
CA ALA A 166 1.90 17.87 5.91
C ALA A 166 3.39 17.63 5.68
N ALA A 167 3.93 16.55 6.25
CA ALA A 167 5.34 16.17 6.17
C ALA A 167 5.72 15.33 4.94
N LEU A 168 4.76 14.88 4.10
CA LEU A 168 5.07 14.03 2.95
C LEU A 168 5.99 14.71 1.94
N PRO A 169 7.12 14.10 1.55
CA PRO A 169 8.01 14.64 0.52
C PRO A 169 7.74 14.04 -0.87
N CYS A 170 6.85 13.09 -1.00
CA CYS A 170 6.60 12.33 -2.22
C CYS A 170 5.11 12.28 -2.56
N PRO A 171 4.73 11.95 -3.82
CA PRO A 171 3.35 11.75 -4.21
C PRO A 171 2.74 10.52 -3.52
N ALA A 172 1.41 10.57 -3.32
CA ALA A 172 0.63 9.50 -2.74
C ALA A 172 -0.36 8.92 -3.77
N PHE A 173 -0.47 7.58 -3.79
CA PHE A 173 -1.55 6.87 -4.48
C PHE A 173 -2.59 6.39 -3.47
N GLY A 174 -3.88 6.45 -3.83
CA GLY A 174 -4.98 5.95 -3.02
C GLY A 174 -5.99 5.15 -3.84
N ALA A 175 -6.36 3.96 -3.38
CA ALA A 175 -7.43 3.16 -3.98
C ALA A 175 -8.46 2.77 -2.92
N PHE A 176 -9.70 3.24 -3.08
CA PHE A 176 -10.79 3.08 -2.11
C PHE A 176 -12.02 2.46 -2.76
N GLY A 177 -12.92 1.96 -1.94
CA GLY A 177 -14.15 1.36 -2.39
C GLY A 177 -15.39 2.11 -1.92
N GLU A 178 -16.40 2.27 -2.78
CA GLU A 178 -17.66 2.93 -2.45
C GLU A 178 -18.41 2.23 -1.31
N THR A 179 -18.43 0.89 -1.33
CA THR A 179 -19.18 0.11 -0.34
C THR A 179 -18.32 -0.36 0.84
N ASP A 180 -17.19 0.31 1.08
CA ASP A 180 -16.34 0.07 2.24
C ASP A 180 -17.10 0.43 3.53
N HIS A 181 -17.17 -0.51 4.49
CA HIS A 181 -17.86 -0.34 5.76
C HIS A 181 -17.01 0.36 6.85
N ILE A 182 -15.74 0.63 6.56
CA ILE A 182 -14.76 1.26 7.48
C ILE A 182 -14.47 2.70 7.05
N ILE A 183 -14.33 2.94 5.75
CA ILE A 183 -13.92 4.21 5.16
C ILE A 183 -15.07 4.73 4.29
N SER A 184 -15.67 5.83 4.70
CA SER A 184 -16.73 6.50 3.94
C SER A 184 -16.16 7.33 2.79
N LEU A 185 -17.01 7.74 1.84
CA LEU A 185 -16.58 8.69 0.79
C LEU A 185 -16.19 10.04 1.39
N ASP A 186 -16.83 10.47 2.48
CA ASP A 186 -16.46 11.70 3.20
C ASP A 186 -15.05 11.57 3.82
N ASP A 187 -14.68 10.39 4.33
CA ASP A 187 -13.34 10.13 4.85
C ASP A 187 -12.29 10.21 3.72
N VAL A 188 -12.60 9.67 2.54
CA VAL A 188 -11.71 9.77 1.35
C VAL A 188 -11.57 11.21 0.89
N GLN A 189 -12.67 11.96 0.84
CA GLN A 189 -12.66 13.39 0.50
C GLN A 189 -11.82 14.18 1.51
N ARG A 190 -11.99 13.91 2.81
CA ARG A 190 -11.17 14.54 3.86
C ARG A 190 -9.68 14.28 3.66
N PHE A 191 -9.31 13.05 3.27
CA PHE A 191 -7.92 12.69 2.97
C PHE A 191 -7.39 13.48 1.75
N ARG A 192 -8.17 13.54 0.66
CA ARG A 192 -7.87 14.37 -0.50
C ARG A 192 -7.68 15.84 -0.12
N ASP A 193 -8.63 16.41 0.63
CA ASP A 193 -8.61 17.82 1.03
C ASP A 193 -7.39 18.16 1.90
N SER A 194 -6.93 17.21 2.72
CA SER A 194 -5.69 17.34 3.47
C SER A 194 -4.47 17.39 2.55
N LEU A 195 -4.38 16.47 1.56
CA LEU A 195 -3.30 16.47 0.57
C LEU A 195 -3.26 17.79 -0.22
N GLU A 196 -4.41 18.31 -0.64
CA GLU A 196 -4.51 19.59 -1.37
C GLU A 196 -4.11 20.77 -0.50
N ARG A 197 -4.60 20.85 0.74
CA ARG A 197 -4.23 21.91 1.72
C ARG A 197 -2.72 21.97 1.95
N HIS A 198 -2.08 20.80 2.03
CA HIS A 198 -0.63 20.72 2.22
C HIS A 198 0.16 20.65 0.90
N LYS A 199 -0.51 20.92 -0.24
CA LYS A 199 0.09 20.97 -1.59
C LYS A 199 0.88 19.70 -1.95
N LYS A 200 0.34 18.53 -1.63
CA LYS A 200 0.92 17.23 -1.98
C LYS A 200 0.35 16.72 -3.29
N SER A 201 1.20 16.15 -4.13
CA SER A 201 0.75 15.44 -5.33
C SER A 201 0.10 14.12 -4.97
N TYR A 202 -0.98 13.79 -5.66
CA TYR A 202 -1.68 12.52 -5.43
C TYR A 202 -2.39 12.01 -6.69
N ASP A 203 -2.68 10.69 -6.67
CA ASP A 203 -3.55 10.00 -7.62
C ASP A 203 -4.50 9.09 -6.81
N ILE A 204 -5.75 9.51 -6.61
CA ILE A 204 -6.75 8.83 -5.77
C ILE A 204 -7.92 8.37 -6.61
N HIS A 205 -8.29 7.09 -6.44
CA HIS A 205 -9.41 6.45 -7.11
C HIS A 205 -10.40 5.86 -6.11
N VAL A 206 -11.69 6.12 -6.35
CA VAL A 206 -12.80 5.43 -5.66
C VAL A 206 -13.52 4.55 -6.67
N TYR A 207 -13.68 3.27 -6.32
CA TYR A 207 -14.28 2.26 -7.19
C TYR A 207 -15.71 1.93 -6.74
N LYS A 208 -16.65 2.07 -7.67
CA LYS A 208 -18.06 1.74 -7.44
C LYS A 208 -18.23 0.27 -7.09
N ASP A 209 -19.19 -0.04 -6.20
CA ASP A 209 -19.54 -1.39 -5.73
C ASP A 209 -18.36 -2.17 -5.09
N ALA A 210 -17.28 -1.52 -4.74
CA ALA A 210 -16.10 -2.13 -4.14
C ALA A 210 -16.17 -2.05 -2.60
N PRO A 211 -16.23 -3.20 -1.88
CA PRO A 211 -16.22 -3.24 -0.40
C PRO A 211 -14.81 -3.14 0.16
N HIS A 212 -14.64 -3.11 1.48
CA HIS A 212 -13.32 -3.20 2.11
C HIS A 212 -12.59 -4.50 1.73
N GLY A 213 -11.34 -4.41 1.27
CA GLY A 213 -10.55 -5.59 0.88
C GLY A 213 -10.87 -6.16 -0.51
N TRP A 214 -11.48 -5.38 -1.39
CA TRP A 214 -11.94 -5.79 -2.72
C TRP A 214 -10.84 -6.27 -3.69
N LEU A 215 -9.57 -6.06 -3.37
CA LEU A 215 -8.45 -6.60 -4.15
C LEU A 215 -8.13 -8.06 -3.81
N ASN A 216 -8.58 -8.55 -2.65
CA ASN A 216 -8.19 -9.84 -2.12
C ASN A 216 -9.00 -10.98 -2.75
N ASP A 217 -8.41 -11.66 -3.72
CA ASP A 217 -9.01 -12.77 -4.48
C ASP A 217 -9.18 -14.08 -3.67
N THR A 218 -8.61 -14.15 -2.46
CA THR A 218 -8.85 -15.26 -1.53
C THR A 218 -10.13 -15.07 -0.70
N MET A 219 -10.81 -13.94 -0.87
CA MET A 219 -12.05 -13.58 -0.18
C MET A 219 -13.19 -13.35 -1.19
N PRO A 220 -13.86 -14.38 -1.67
CA PRO A 220 -14.83 -14.27 -2.77
C PRO A 220 -15.99 -13.32 -2.47
N GLY A 221 -16.41 -13.19 -1.22
CA GLY A 221 -17.45 -12.23 -0.82
C GLY A 221 -17.05 -10.78 -1.03
N ARG A 222 -15.76 -10.46 -0.95
CA ARG A 222 -15.20 -9.10 -1.08
C ARG A 222 -14.59 -8.83 -2.43
N TYR A 223 -14.00 -9.81 -3.06
CA TYR A 223 -13.26 -9.64 -4.30
C TYR A 223 -14.14 -9.07 -5.43
N ARG A 224 -13.62 -8.04 -6.08
CA ARG A 224 -14.26 -7.40 -7.24
C ARG A 224 -13.27 -7.33 -8.38
N LYS A 225 -13.25 -8.38 -9.21
CA LYS A 225 -12.25 -8.54 -10.28
C LYS A 225 -12.11 -7.32 -11.20
N PRO A 226 -13.20 -6.73 -11.75
CA PRO A 226 -13.06 -5.55 -12.61
C PRO A 226 -12.40 -4.38 -11.91
N GLN A 227 -12.79 -4.07 -10.67
CA GLN A 227 -12.21 -3.01 -9.86
C GLN A 227 -10.76 -3.33 -9.48
N ALA A 228 -10.48 -4.60 -9.11
CA ALA A 228 -9.13 -5.06 -8.78
C ALA A 228 -8.16 -4.92 -9.96
N ASP A 229 -8.60 -5.23 -11.16
CA ASP A 229 -7.79 -5.05 -12.36
C ASP A 229 -7.59 -3.57 -12.71
N ALA A 230 -8.65 -2.76 -12.61
CA ALA A 230 -8.58 -1.31 -12.86
C ALA A 230 -7.67 -0.60 -11.86
N GLY A 231 -7.85 -0.87 -10.56
CA GLY A 231 -7.03 -0.27 -9.50
C GLY A 231 -5.57 -0.70 -9.57
N TRP A 232 -5.32 -1.96 -9.88
CA TRP A 232 -3.95 -2.43 -10.10
C TRP A 232 -3.28 -1.73 -11.29
N ALA A 233 -4.00 -1.59 -12.41
CA ALA A 233 -3.49 -0.88 -13.57
C ALA A 233 -3.23 0.62 -13.28
N ALA A 234 -4.08 1.27 -12.48
CA ALA A 234 -3.88 2.64 -12.03
C ALA A 234 -2.62 2.77 -11.16
N GLN A 235 -2.46 1.92 -10.15
CA GLN A 235 -1.23 1.89 -9.32
C GLN A 235 0.02 1.68 -10.18
N GLN A 236 -0.04 0.79 -11.16
CA GLN A 236 1.10 0.49 -12.02
C GLN A 236 1.48 1.70 -12.89
N ARG A 237 0.50 2.38 -13.48
CA ARG A 237 0.74 3.64 -14.21
C ARG A 237 1.40 4.67 -13.30
N PHE A 238 0.82 4.89 -12.11
CA PHE A 238 1.34 5.82 -11.12
C PHE A 238 2.81 5.52 -10.75
N LEU A 239 3.12 4.29 -10.35
CA LEU A 239 4.49 3.89 -9.97
C LEU A 239 5.47 4.00 -11.14
N THR A 240 5.07 3.60 -12.35
CA THR A 240 5.90 3.72 -13.56
C THR A 240 6.22 5.18 -13.84
N GLU A 241 5.24 6.07 -13.71
CA GLU A 241 5.42 7.49 -13.91
C GLU A 241 6.33 8.12 -12.84
N VAL A 242 6.11 7.80 -11.56
CA VAL A 242 6.98 8.25 -10.46
C VAL A 242 8.42 7.81 -10.69
N PHE A 243 8.65 6.54 -10.97
CA PHE A 243 9.99 5.99 -11.14
C PHE A 243 10.71 6.45 -12.42
N SER A 244 9.98 6.95 -13.40
CA SER A 244 10.54 7.59 -14.60
C SER A 244 10.75 9.11 -14.48
N GLY A 245 10.51 9.68 -13.29
CA GLY A 245 10.68 11.11 -13.03
C GLY A 245 9.49 11.98 -13.48
N GLY A 246 8.31 11.37 -13.73
CA GLY A 246 7.10 12.09 -14.17
C GLY A 246 6.41 12.90 -13.06
N TYR A 247 6.76 12.68 -11.79
CA TYR A 247 6.32 13.49 -10.65
C TYR A 247 7.47 14.38 -10.18
N ASP A 248 7.56 15.56 -10.77
CA ASP A 248 8.46 16.61 -10.31
C ASP A 248 7.89 17.25 -9.04
N THR A 249 8.75 17.44 -8.02
CA THR A 249 8.37 18.13 -6.78
C THR A 249 8.02 19.60 -6.98
N ALA A 250 8.45 20.20 -8.09
CA ALA A 250 8.13 21.57 -8.46
C ALA A 250 6.71 21.74 -9.03
N THR A 251 6.09 20.66 -9.53
CA THR A 251 4.76 20.67 -10.12
C THR A 251 3.81 19.78 -9.32
N ILE A 252 2.84 20.43 -8.67
CA ILE A 252 1.79 19.71 -7.93
C ILE A 252 0.80 19.12 -8.91
N ARG A 253 0.50 17.82 -8.76
CA ARG A 253 -0.48 17.08 -9.57
C ARG A 253 -1.55 16.47 -8.68
N TRP A 254 -2.79 16.81 -8.97
CA TRP A 254 -3.97 16.31 -8.27
C TRP A 254 -4.84 15.53 -9.24
N GLN A 255 -5.00 14.25 -8.97
CA GLN A 255 -5.90 13.38 -9.72
C GLN A 255 -6.85 12.69 -8.75
N PHE A 256 -8.13 13.01 -8.88
CA PHE A 256 -9.19 12.41 -8.08
C PHE A 256 -10.28 11.85 -8.99
N GLU A 257 -10.41 10.54 -9.02
CA GLU A 257 -11.45 9.83 -9.76
C GLU A 257 -12.39 9.15 -8.76
N CYS A 258 -13.65 9.54 -8.72
CA CYS A 258 -14.64 8.98 -7.83
C CYS A 258 -15.82 8.42 -8.60
N ALA A 259 -15.90 7.09 -8.69
CA ALA A 259 -17.06 6.39 -9.20
C ALA A 259 -17.96 5.99 -8.03
N SER A 260 -19.14 6.61 -7.92
CA SER A 260 -20.11 6.34 -6.87
C SER A 260 -21.54 6.29 -7.42
N SER A 261 -22.42 5.61 -6.68
CA SER A 261 -23.84 5.53 -6.98
C SER A 261 -24.55 6.81 -6.53
N PRO A 262 -25.57 7.32 -7.28
CA PRO A 262 -26.38 8.45 -6.81
C PRO A 262 -27.11 8.19 -5.49
N SER A 263 -27.31 6.91 -5.15
CA SER A 263 -27.99 6.46 -3.93
C SER A 263 -26.99 6.07 -2.83
N TYR A 264 -25.74 6.52 -2.92
CA TYR A 264 -24.72 6.22 -1.89
C TYR A 264 -25.21 6.60 -0.49
N ASP A 265 -25.08 5.68 0.43
CA ASP A 265 -25.43 5.84 1.83
C ASP A 265 -24.50 4.96 2.67
N PHE A 266 -23.53 5.56 3.35
CA PHE A 266 -22.53 4.85 4.13
C PHE A 266 -23.14 3.96 5.22
N SER A 267 -24.29 4.34 5.77
CA SER A 267 -24.96 3.55 6.83
C SER A 267 -25.41 2.16 6.36
N LYS A 268 -25.51 1.96 5.05
CA LYS A 268 -25.87 0.67 4.43
C LYS A 268 -24.67 -0.22 4.14
N ASN A 269 -23.45 0.30 4.26
CA ASN A 269 -22.25 -0.48 4.00
C ASN A 269 -22.04 -1.49 5.13
N VAL A 270 -21.88 -2.75 4.76
CA VAL A 270 -21.72 -3.85 5.72
C VAL A 270 -20.41 -4.59 5.48
N ARG A 271 -19.91 -5.19 6.55
CA ARG A 271 -18.77 -6.09 6.42
C ARG A 271 -19.19 -7.34 5.64
N LEU A 272 -18.47 -7.63 4.58
CA LEU A 272 -18.58 -8.89 3.83
C LEU A 272 -17.47 -9.85 4.26
N GLU A 273 -17.76 -11.16 4.15
CA GLU A 273 -16.79 -12.23 4.45
C GLU A 273 -16.23 -12.87 3.17
#